data_bbb6169135095518da366ae6ff5f9c5b
#
_entry.id   bbb6169135095518da366ae6ff5f9c5b
#
_cell.length_a   1.000
_cell.length_b   1.000
_cell.length_c   1.000
_cell.angle_alpha   90.00
_cell.angle_beta   90.00
_cell.angle_gamma   90.00
#
_symmetry.space_group_name_H-M   'P 1'
#
loop_
_entity.id
_entity.type
_entity.pdbx_description
1 polymer ?
#
loop_
_entity_poly.entity_id
_entity_poly.type
_entity_poly.pdbx_seq_one_letter_code
_entity_poly.pdbx_strand_id
1 'polypeptide(L)'
;MPTPTPVFLRAGSLSFWEKFAQWYQNSTLGELITYFHQTYFSIHFGAYNNFSISEQSARIINQIIPALIWGIIIAAIATVYSRRSIGAFVTTLLKKEVLSPDSAITLLDSGSFRSTIVRRQLCRNAYLRKVVLCCEEQAFLEEKGKDATYKIDFTKDHFYIPEDLKYRAEFRFQTKGSGWMAVVLTAILVPILVGIICRFMPNILQFVDAIITFFAP
;
A
#
# COMPACT_ATOMS: atom_id res chain seq x y z
N MET A 1 -9.98 11.96 55.10
CA MET A 1 -10.40 11.03 53.99
C MET A 1 -11.23 11.85 53.01
N PRO A 2 -10.73 12.21 51.84
CA PRO A 2 -11.54 12.88 50.84
C PRO A 2 -12.27 11.82 50.00
N THR A 3 -13.59 11.96 49.91
CA THR A 3 -14.50 11.15 49.10
C THR A 3 -14.17 11.36 47.61
N PRO A 4 -14.10 10.31 46.79
CA PRO A 4 -13.92 10.46 45.37
C PRO A 4 -15.20 11.03 44.75
N THR A 5 -15.11 12.17 44.12
CA THR A 5 -16.14 12.77 43.27
C THR A 5 -16.44 11.83 42.08
N PRO A 6 -17.71 11.50 41.81
CA PRO A 6 -18.07 10.69 40.64
C PRO A 6 -17.81 11.55 39.37
N VAL A 7 -16.88 11.09 38.55
CA VAL A 7 -16.71 11.60 37.18
C VAL A 7 -17.95 11.20 36.41
N PHE A 8 -18.87 12.14 36.20
CA PHE A 8 -19.97 12.00 35.26
C PHE A 8 -19.39 11.83 33.86
N LEU A 9 -19.28 10.58 33.42
CA LEU A 9 -19.03 10.25 32.03
C LEU A 9 -20.18 10.79 31.19
N ARG A 10 -19.90 11.87 30.50
CA ARG A 10 -20.76 12.46 29.47
C ARG A 10 -21.05 11.37 28.45
N ALA A 11 -22.29 10.91 28.38
CA ALA A 11 -22.77 9.96 27.38
C ALA A 11 -22.79 10.62 25.99
N GLY A 12 -21.61 10.91 25.47
CA GLY A 12 -21.39 11.22 24.06
C GLY A 12 -21.26 9.88 23.34
N SER A 13 -21.95 9.71 22.23
CA SER A 13 -21.79 8.54 21.37
C SER A 13 -20.30 8.34 21.06
N LEU A 14 -19.74 7.23 21.56
CA LEU A 14 -18.37 6.84 21.30
C LEU A 14 -18.11 6.91 19.79
N SER A 15 -17.00 7.52 19.39
CA SER A 15 -16.60 7.56 18.00
C SER A 15 -16.43 6.14 17.46
N PHE A 16 -16.55 5.95 16.16
CA PHE A 16 -16.34 4.64 15.52
C PHE A 16 -15.00 4.01 15.96
N TRP A 17 -13.96 4.81 16.10
CA TRP A 17 -12.62 4.38 16.49
C TRP A 17 -12.56 3.94 17.95
N GLU A 18 -13.28 4.58 18.85
CA GLU A 18 -13.37 4.18 20.26
C GLU A 18 -14.12 2.85 20.43
N LYS A 19 -15.22 2.67 19.69
CA LYS A 19 -15.95 1.39 19.66
C LYS A 19 -15.10 0.27 19.09
N PHE A 20 -14.35 0.55 18.03
CA PHE A 20 -13.42 -0.41 17.43
C PHE A 20 -12.29 -0.78 18.40
N ALA A 21 -11.70 0.21 19.09
CA ALA A 21 -10.65 -0.02 20.09
C ALA A 21 -11.17 -0.86 21.28
N GLN A 22 -12.37 -0.58 21.78
CA GLN A 22 -12.98 -1.38 22.83
C GLN A 22 -13.30 -2.81 22.38
N TRP A 23 -13.85 -2.97 21.18
CA TRP A 23 -14.08 -4.29 20.60
C TRP A 23 -12.77 -5.08 20.44
N TYR A 24 -11.73 -4.42 19.95
CA TYR A 24 -10.41 -5.02 19.77
C TYR A 24 -9.81 -5.47 21.10
N GLN A 25 -9.84 -4.62 22.13
CA GLN A 25 -9.32 -4.94 23.46
C GLN A 25 -10.09 -6.08 24.17
N ASN A 26 -11.38 -6.20 23.91
CA ASN A 26 -12.24 -7.22 24.54
C ASN A 26 -12.40 -8.48 23.68
N SER A 27 -11.75 -8.54 22.51
CA SER A 27 -11.86 -9.71 21.62
C SER A 27 -10.70 -10.68 21.83
N THR A 28 -10.98 -11.98 21.73
CA THR A 28 -9.96 -13.03 21.75
C THR A 28 -8.89 -12.81 20.66
N LEU A 29 -9.28 -12.21 19.54
CA LEU A 29 -8.35 -11.82 18.47
C LEU A 29 -7.40 -10.71 18.93
N GLY A 30 -7.91 -9.72 19.67
CA GLY A 30 -7.08 -8.65 20.23
C GLY A 30 -6.07 -9.18 21.24
N GLU A 31 -6.47 -10.07 22.12
CA GLU A 31 -5.56 -10.75 23.05
C GLU A 31 -4.49 -11.56 22.30
N LEU A 32 -4.89 -12.34 21.31
CA LEU A 32 -3.97 -13.13 20.50
C LEU A 32 -2.94 -12.23 19.79
N ILE A 33 -3.40 -11.17 19.14
CA ILE A 33 -2.51 -10.22 18.42
C ILE A 33 -1.57 -9.54 19.42
N THR A 34 -2.05 -9.15 20.58
CA THR A 34 -1.24 -8.53 21.64
C THR A 34 -0.19 -9.51 22.16
N TYR A 35 -0.58 -10.77 22.40
CA TYR A 35 0.35 -11.83 22.80
C TYR A 35 1.44 -12.05 21.76
N PHE A 36 1.08 -12.19 20.46
CA PHE A 36 2.04 -12.34 19.38
C PHE A 36 2.96 -11.14 19.26
N HIS A 37 2.41 -9.92 19.37
CA HIS A 37 3.19 -8.70 19.34
C HIS A 37 4.22 -8.65 20.48
N GLN A 38 3.80 -8.90 21.71
CA GLN A 38 4.70 -8.87 22.88
C GLN A 38 5.76 -9.97 22.84
N THR A 39 5.41 -11.15 22.31
CA THR A 39 6.31 -12.29 22.27
C THR A 39 7.34 -12.23 21.14
N TYR A 40 6.92 -11.79 19.96
CA TYR A 40 7.75 -11.90 18.75
C TYR A 40 8.19 -10.57 18.15
N PHE A 41 7.47 -9.48 18.40
CA PHE A 41 7.71 -8.19 17.76
C PHE A 41 8.11 -7.08 18.73
N SER A 42 8.38 -7.41 19.99
CA SER A 42 8.94 -6.47 20.96
C SER A 42 10.44 -6.73 21.12
N ILE A 43 11.23 -5.67 21.05
CA ILE A 43 12.65 -5.71 21.34
C ILE A 43 12.82 -5.43 22.82
N HIS A 44 13.45 -6.37 23.54
CA HIS A 44 13.84 -6.20 24.94
C HIS A 44 15.26 -5.68 24.95
N PHE A 45 15.41 -4.39 25.21
CA PHE A 45 16.71 -3.75 25.31
C PHE A 45 17.35 -4.10 26.66
N GLY A 46 18.58 -4.63 26.62
CA GLY A 46 19.38 -4.90 27.82
C GLY A 46 20.05 -3.64 28.39
N ALA A 47 20.80 -3.81 29.46
CA ALA A 47 21.72 -2.79 29.94
C ALA A 47 23.02 -2.86 29.13
N TYR A 48 23.46 -1.74 28.59
CA TYR A 48 24.71 -1.58 27.85
C TYR A 48 25.63 -0.64 28.62
N ASN A 49 26.96 -0.85 28.53
CA ASN A 49 27.94 -0.08 29.30
C ASN A 49 28.21 1.30 28.69
N ASN A 50 28.21 1.39 27.36
CA ASN A 50 28.64 2.60 26.65
C ASN A 50 27.47 3.46 26.16
N PHE A 51 26.24 2.94 26.16
CA PHE A 51 25.03 3.69 25.78
C PHE A 51 23.82 3.18 26.56
N SER A 52 22.85 4.05 26.73
CA SER A 52 21.56 3.69 27.33
C SER A 52 20.41 4.01 26.38
N ILE A 53 19.46 3.08 26.26
CA ILE A 53 18.24 3.31 25.54
C ILE A 53 17.16 3.63 26.58
N SER A 54 16.62 4.85 26.51
CA SER A 54 15.57 5.25 27.45
C SER A 54 14.31 4.38 27.24
N GLU A 55 13.55 4.15 28.30
CA GLU A 55 12.29 3.40 28.24
C GLU A 55 11.31 4.02 27.22
N GLN A 56 11.32 5.34 27.10
CA GLN A 56 10.48 6.05 26.14
C GLN A 56 10.89 5.70 24.71
N SER A 57 12.20 5.70 24.40
CA SER A 57 12.71 5.32 23.08
C SER A 57 12.40 3.85 22.75
N ALA A 58 12.59 2.95 23.71
CA ALA A 58 12.27 1.55 23.57
C ALA A 58 10.77 1.33 23.27
N ARG A 59 9.89 2.05 23.94
CA ARG A 59 8.44 2.01 23.70
C ARG A 59 8.08 2.50 22.31
N ILE A 60 8.67 3.62 21.87
CA ILE A 60 8.43 4.16 20.52
C ILE A 60 8.87 3.16 19.44
N ILE A 61 10.06 2.58 19.58
CA ILE A 61 10.57 1.58 18.63
C ILE A 61 9.62 0.40 18.55
N ASN A 62 9.17 -0.14 19.69
CA ASN A 62 8.25 -1.27 19.72
C ASN A 62 6.85 -0.94 19.15
N GLN A 63 6.43 0.32 19.12
CA GLN A 63 5.19 0.76 18.45
C GLN A 63 5.37 0.91 16.93
N ILE A 64 6.55 1.29 16.46
CA ILE A 64 6.83 1.46 15.04
C ILE A 64 6.85 0.11 14.31
N ILE A 65 7.34 -0.95 14.95
CA ILE A 65 7.48 -2.27 14.35
C ILE A 65 6.16 -2.81 13.77
N PRO A 66 5.05 -2.90 14.53
CA PRO A 66 3.78 -3.36 13.98
C PRO A 66 3.22 -2.41 12.93
N ALA A 67 3.40 -1.10 13.08
CA ALA A 67 2.97 -0.13 12.08
C ALA A 67 3.68 -0.34 10.73
N LEU A 68 4.97 -0.68 10.75
CA LEU A 68 5.76 -1.00 9.57
C LEU A 68 5.26 -2.29 8.91
N ILE A 69 5.01 -3.35 9.66
CA ILE A 69 4.47 -4.62 9.15
C ILE A 69 3.13 -4.38 8.43
N TRP A 70 2.19 -3.70 9.10
CA TRP A 70 0.90 -3.37 8.52
C TRP A 70 1.02 -2.46 7.29
N GLY A 71 1.92 -1.49 7.33
CA GLY A 71 2.19 -0.61 6.20
C GLY A 71 2.63 -1.37 4.95
N ILE A 72 3.52 -2.35 5.09
CA ILE A 72 3.99 -3.19 3.98
C ILE A 72 2.86 -4.07 3.44
N ILE A 73 2.06 -4.69 4.32
CA ILE A 73 0.94 -5.54 3.91
C ILE A 73 -0.11 -4.72 3.14
N ILE A 74 -0.48 -3.55 3.65
CA ILE A 74 -1.43 -2.64 2.98
C ILE A 74 -0.88 -2.20 1.62
N ALA A 75 0.41 -1.86 1.54
CA ALA A 75 1.06 -1.49 0.28
C ALA A 75 1.04 -2.64 -0.75
N ALA A 76 1.26 -3.88 -0.30
CA ALA A 76 1.17 -5.07 -1.15
C ALA A 76 -0.26 -5.25 -1.71
N ILE A 77 -1.27 -5.15 -0.86
CA ILE A 77 -2.69 -5.23 -1.26
C ILE A 77 -3.02 -4.13 -2.27
N ALA A 78 -2.65 -2.87 -1.97
CA ALA A 78 -2.90 -1.74 -2.86
C ALA A 78 -2.23 -1.91 -4.23
N THR A 79 -1.02 -2.47 -4.26
CA THR A 79 -0.27 -2.75 -5.49
C THR A 79 -0.99 -3.80 -6.35
N VAL A 80 -1.42 -4.92 -5.74
CA VAL A 80 -2.14 -5.98 -6.45
C VAL A 80 -3.49 -5.48 -6.96
N TYR A 81 -4.22 -4.73 -6.13
CA TYR A 81 -5.49 -4.13 -6.53
C TYR A 81 -5.33 -3.16 -7.71
N SER A 82 -4.30 -2.30 -7.66
CA SER A 82 -4.00 -1.37 -8.75
C SER A 82 -3.66 -2.10 -10.05
N ARG A 83 -2.80 -3.11 -10.00
CA ARG A 83 -2.43 -3.92 -11.18
C ARG A 83 -3.64 -4.64 -11.76
N ARG A 84 -4.52 -5.19 -10.92
CA ARG A 84 -5.73 -5.89 -11.36
C ARG A 84 -6.71 -4.94 -12.03
N SER A 85 -6.95 -3.75 -11.47
CA SER A 85 -7.85 -2.76 -12.05
C SER A 85 -7.37 -2.28 -13.43
N ILE A 86 -6.08 -1.99 -13.56
CA ILE A 86 -5.48 -1.56 -14.82
C ILE A 86 -5.49 -2.71 -15.84
N GLY A 87 -5.10 -3.92 -15.41
CA GLY A 87 -5.11 -5.10 -16.26
C GLY A 87 -6.51 -5.43 -16.79
N ALA A 88 -7.55 -5.33 -15.96
CA ALA A 88 -8.93 -5.53 -16.38
C ALA A 88 -9.35 -4.54 -17.48
N PHE A 89 -8.99 -3.26 -17.34
CA PHE A 89 -9.26 -2.24 -18.33
C PHE A 89 -8.59 -2.55 -19.68
N VAL A 90 -7.27 -2.79 -19.67
CA VAL A 90 -6.51 -3.12 -20.90
C VAL A 90 -7.01 -4.41 -21.53
N THR A 91 -7.30 -5.44 -20.74
CA THR A 91 -7.86 -6.71 -21.25
C THR A 91 -9.23 -6.50 -21.90
N THR A 92 -10.05 -5.58 -21.37
CA THR A 92 -11.36 -5.26 -21.98
C THR A 92 -11.17 -4.58 -23.34
N LEU A 93 -10.23 -3.64 -23.47
CA LEU A 93 -9.90 -3.01 -24.75
C LEU A 93 -9.41 -4.04 -25.78
N LEU A 94 -8.51 -4.94 -25.37
CA LEU A 94 -7.98 -6.00 -26.24
C LEU A 94 -9.05 -7.01 -26.66
N LYS A 95 -9.95 -7.41 -25.75
CA LYS A 95 -11.06 -8.33 -26.05
C LYS A 95 -12.09 -7.73 -27.01
N LYS A 96 -12.27 -6.42 -26.97
CA LYS A 96 -13.17 -5.69 -27.88
C LYS A 96 -12.49 -5.30 -29.19
N GLU A 97 -11.22 -5.71 -29.36
CA GLU A 97 -10.41 -5.39 -30.56
C GLU A 97 -10.34 -3.89 -30.85
N VAL A 98 -10.25 -3.07 -29.78
CA VAL A 98 -10.16 -1.62 -29.88
C VAL A 98 -8.72 -1.23 -30.23
N LEU A 99 -8.33 -1.46 -31.50
CA LEU A 99 -6.94 -1.32 -31.97
C LEU A 99 -6.73 -0.11 -32.90
N SER A 100 -7.80 0.60 -33.26
CA SER A 100 -7.75 1.78 -34.13
C SER A 100 -8.57 2.92 -33.53
N PRO A 101 -8.31 4.17 -33.98
CA PRO A 101 -9.11 5.32 -33.56
C PRO A 101 -10.61 5.16 -33.87
N ASP A 102 -10.94 4.48 -35.00
CA ASP A 102 -12.33 4.27 -35.43
C ASP A 102 -13.09 3.30 -34.52
N SER A 103 -12.39 2.37 -33.87
CA SER A 103 -12.96 1.42 -32.91
C SER A 103 -12.89 1.89 -31.45
N ALA A 104 -12.37 3.11 -31.20
CA ALA A 104 -12.14 3.63 -29.87
C ALA A 104 -13.44 3.69 -29.04
N ILE A 105 -13.33 3.39 -27.76
CA ILE A 105 -14.47 3.33 -26.82
C ILE A 105 -14.27 4.25 -25.63
N THR A 106 -15.37 4.69 -25.04
CA THR A 106 -15.34 5.50 -23.83
C THR A 106 -14.95 4.67 -22.60
N LEU A 107 -14.51 5.36 -21.54
CA LEU A 107 -14.23 4.70 -20.26
C LEU A 107 -15.51 4.07 -19.66
N LEU A 108 -16.67 4.61 -19.98
CA LEU A 108 -17.97 4.10 -19.56
C LEU A 108 -18.25 2.73 -20.24
N ASP A 109 -18.07 2.65 -21.56
CA ASP A 109 -18.31 1.43 -22.35
C ASP A 109 -17.33 0.31 -22.03
N SER A 110 -16.15 0.66 -21.50
CA SER A 110 -15.19 -0.32 -20.99
C SER A 110 -15.57 -0.89 -19.61
N GLY A 111 -16.60 -0.34 -18.94
CA GLY A 111 -16.97 -0.71 -17.57
C GLY A 111 -16.01 -0.24 -16.48
N SER A 112 -14.98 0.52 -16.84
CA SER A 112 -13.92 0.97 -15.91
C SER A 112 -14.13 2.39 -15.38
N PHE A 113 -15.26 3.02 -15.68
CA PHE A 113 -15.56 4.41 -15.30
C PHE A 113 -15.47 4.66 -13.78
N ARG A 114 -15.90 3.69 -12.96
CA ARG A 114 -15.84 3.78 -11.48
C ARG A 114 -14.45 3.58 -10.91
N SER A 115 -13.49 3.09 -11.68
CA SER A 115 -12.14 2.82 -11.20
C SER A 115 -11.33 4.11 -11.06
N THR A 116 -11.22 4.62 -9.85
CA THR A 116 -10.39 5.79 -9.50
C THR A 116 -8.92 5.57 -9.89
N ILE A 117 -8.45 4.32 -9.85
CA ILE A 117 -7.08 3.95 -10.18
C ILE A 117 -6.84 4.13 -11.68
N VAL A 118 -7.72 3.61 -12.54
CA VAL A 118 -7.60 3.75 -14.00
C VAL A 118 -7.63 5.24 -14.37
N ARG A 119 -8.60 6.00 -13.84
CA ARG A 119 -8.70 7.45 -14.07
C ARG A 119 -7.42 8.20 -13.67
N ARG A 120 -6.89 7.90 -12.47
CA ARG A 120 -5.65 8.53 -11.97
C ARG A 120 -4.44 8.18 -12.83
N GLN A 121 -4.37 6.96 -13.35
CA GLN A 121 -3.27 6.51 -14.23
C GLN A 121 -3.37 7.13 -15.62
N LEU A 122 -4.56 7.35 -16.15
CA LEU A 122 -4.78 8.06 -17.40
C LEU A 122 -4.46 9.56 -17.29
N CYS A 123 -4.72 10.20 -16.13
CA CYS A 123 -4.35 11.60 -15.88
C CYS A 123 -2.86 11.82 -15.68
N ARG A 124 -2.14 10.83 -15.13
CA ARG A 124 -0.70 10.92 -14.93
C ARG A 124 0.02 10.35 -16.16
N ASN A 125 1.20 10.87 -16.46
CA ASN A 125 2.09 10.35 -17.51
C ASN A 125 2.64 8.96 -17.14
N ALA A 126 1.75 8.04 -16.80
CA ALA A 126 2.01 6.71 -16.28
C ALA A 126 2.14 5.69 -17.42
N TYR A 127 2.58 4.49 -17.09
CA TYR A 127 2.77 3.40 -18.05
C TYR A 127 1.50 3.06 -18.87
N LEU A 128 0.31 3.28 -18.30
CA LEU A 128 -0.95 3.03 -18.99
C LEU A 128 -1.08 3.96 -20.20
N ARG A 129 -0.73 5.22 -20.05
CA ARG A 129 -0.80 6.24 -21.11
C ARG A 129 0.20 6.02 -22.26
N LYS A 130 1.25 5.23 -22.02
CA LYS A 130 2.21 4.84 -23.06
C LYS A 130 1.69 3.72 -23.98
N VAL A 131 0.58 3.10 -23.60
CA VAL A 131 -0.01 1.95 -24.31
C VAL A 131 -1.44 2.24 -24.74
N VAL A 132 -2.19 2.98 -23.94
CA VAL A 132 -3.56 3.40 -24.24
C VAL A 132 -3.53 4.86 -24.63
N LEU A 133 -3.98 5.17 -25.83
CA LEU A 133 -4.05 6.52 -26.37
C LEU A 133 -5.50 7.04 -26.34
N CYS A 134 -5.62 8.36 -26.28
CA CYS A 134 -6.88 9.08 -26.35
C CYS A 134 -6.98 9.78 -27.70
N CYS A 135 -8.09 9.57 -28.44
CA CYS A 135 -8.27 10.15 -29.77
C CYS A 135 -8.33 11.67 -29.70
N GLU A 136 -9.10 12.22 -28.79
CA GLU A 136 -9.31 13.66 -28.64
C GLU A 136 -8.04 14.39 -28.22
N GLU A 137 -7.23 13.74 -27.39
CA GLU A 137 -5.92 14.29 -27.02
C GLU A 137 -4.96 14.33 -28.21
N GLN A 138 -4.91 13.27 -29.03
CA GLN A 138 -4.06 13.26 -30.23
C GLN A 138 -4.46 14.36 -31.19
N ALA A 139 -5.75 14.50 -31.51
CA ALA A 139 -6.26 15.57 -32.35
C ALA A 139 -5.91 16.97 -31.79
N PHE A 140 -6.05 17.15 -30.47
CA PHE A 140 -5.72 18.40 -29.81
C PHE A 140 -4.22 18.73 -29.88
N LEU A 141 -3.34 17.71 -29.71
CA LEU A 141 -1.89 17.90 -29.79
C LEU A 141 -1.39 18.14 -31.21
N GLU A 142 -2.08 17.62 -32.21
CA GLU A 142 -1.83 17.90 -33.63
C GLU A 142 -2.19 19.35 -33.98
N GLU A 143 -3.28 19.88 -33.42
CA GLU A 143 -3.72 21.26 -33.66
C GLU A 143 -2.92 22.31 -32.90
N LYS A 144 -2.59 22.06 -31.61
CA LYS A 144 -1.98 23.05 -30.72
C LYS A 144 -0.49 22.85 -30.42
N GLY A 145 0.08 21.75 -30.94
CA GLY A 145 1.48 21.39 -30.71
C GLY A 145 1.70 20.51 -29.49
N LYS A 146 2.85 19.85 -29.45
CA LYS A 146 3.19 18.80 -28.45
C LYS A 146 3.32 19.27 -27.01
N ASP A 147 3.46 20.57 -26.79
CA ASP A 147 3.64 21.15 -25.44
C ASP A 147 2.31 21.57 -24.79
N ALA A 148 1.20 21.42 -25.53
CA ALA A 148 -0.13 21.77 -25.01
C ALA A 148 -0.61 20.72 -24.01
N THR A 149 -1.18 21.17 -22.88
CA THR A 149 -1.73 20.27 -21.86
C THR A 149 -3.20 20.01 -22.15
N TYR A 150 -3.56 18.75 -22.43
CA TYR A 150 -4.94 18.30 -22.60
C TYR A 150 -5.51 17.81 -21.27
N LYS A 151 -6.76 18.20 -20.98
CA LYS A 151 -7.50 17.73 -19.80
C LYS A 151 -8.49 16.66 -20.23
N ILE A 152 -8.24 15.41 -19.84
CA ILE A 152 -9.07 14.25 -20.19
C ILE A 152 -10.47 14.38 -19.57
N ASP A 153 -11.51 14.27 -20.40
CA ASP A 153 -12.90 14.12 -20.00
C ASP A 153 -13.32 12.64 -20.08
N PHE A 154 -13.36 11.96 -18.93
CA PHE A 154 -13.65 10.53 -18.83
C PHE A 154 -15.04 10.12 -19.31
N THR A 155 -15.93 11.06 -19.57
CA THR A 155 -17.29 10.82 -20.06
C THR A 155 -17.40 10.83 -21.58
N LYS A 156 -16.51 11.59 -22.24
CA LYS A 156 -16.60 11.85 -23.69
C LYS A 156 -15.43 11.29 -24.46
N ASP A 157 -14.25 11.27 -23.84
CA ASP A 157 -13.03 10.88 -24.53
C ASP A 157 -12.98 9.39 -24.83
N HIS A 158 -12.48 9.06 -26.00
CA HIS A 158 -12.36 7.72 -26.52
C HIS A 158 -10.93 7.21 -26.41
N PHE A 159 -10.80 5.96 -25.99
CA PHE A 159 -9.52 5.32 -25.74
C PHE A 159 -9.35 4.09 -26.63
N TYR A 160 -8.13 3.91 -27.14
CA TYR A 160 -7.75 2.76 -27.93
C TYR A 160 -6.29 2.35 -27.67
N ILE A 161 -5.92 1.16 -28.14
CA ILE A 161 -4.55 0.64 -28.10
C ILE A 161 -4.05 0.50 -29.54
N PRO A 162 -3.03 1.25 -29.97
CA PRO A 162 -2.48 1.09 -31.31
C PRO A 162 -2.02 -0.35 -31.57
N GLU A 163 -2.17 -0.81 -32.80
CA GLU A 163 -1.85 -2.19 -33.18
C GLU A 163 -0.39 -2.57 -32.93
N ASP A 164 0.53 -1.63 -33.16
CA ASP A 164 1.96 -1.76 -32.87
C ASP A 164 2.26 -1.96 -31.37
N LEU A 165 1.39 -1.47 -30.48
CA LEU A 165 1.51 -1.61 -29.03
C LEU A 165 0.73 -2.79 -28.45
N LYS A 166 -0.08 -3.51 -29.27
CA LYS A 166 -0.89 -4.65 -28.84
C LYS A 166 -0.06 -5.70 -28.10
N TYR A 167 1.04 -6.16 -28.68
CA TYR A 167 1.88 -7.17 -28.05
C TYR A 167 2.46 -6.69 -26.70
N ARG A 168 2.85 -5.41 -26.62
CA ARG A 168 3.34 -4.81 -25.38
C ARG A 168 2.26 -4.71 -24.32
N ALA A 169 1.01 -4.38 -24.73
CA ALA A 169 -0.16 -4.35 -23.88
C ALA A 169 -0.47 -5.74 -23.32
N GLU A 170 -0.52 -6.76 -24.18
CA GLU A 170 -0.76 -8.15 -23.78
C GLU A 170 0.27 -8.65 -22.81
N PHE A 171 1.55 -8.53 -23.13
CA PHE A 171 2.63 -9.03 -22.29
C PHE A 171 2.67 -8.37 -20.91
N ARG A 172 2.44 -7.04 -20.85
CA ARG A 172 2.62 -6.27 -19.61
C ARG A 172 1.40 -6.27 -18.71
N PHE A 173 0.20 -6.33 -19.29
CA PHE A 173 -1.06 -6.23 -18.55
C PHE A 173 -1.84 -7.53 -18.48
N GLN A 174 -1.45 -8.57 -19.21
CA GLN A 174 -1.97 -9.91 -18.98
C GLN A 174 -1.59 -10.37 -17.58
N THR A 175 -2.51 -10.31 -16.67
CA THR A 175 -2.39 -10.84 -15.31
C THR A 175 -2.52 -12.37 -15.34
N LYS A 176 -1.58 -13.05 -15.99
CA LYS A 176 -1.42 -14.50 -15.85
C LYS A 176 -0.76 -14.76 -14.49
N GLY A 177 -1.56 -14.94 -13.46
CA GLY A 177 -1.08 -15.28 -12.14
C GLY A 177 -1.90 -14.62 -11.02
N SER A 178 -2.08 -15.36 -9.94
CA SER A 178 -2.75 -14.86 -8.76
C SER A 178 -1.85 -13.85 -8.05
N GLY A 179 -2.02 -12.57 -8.33
CA GLY A 179 -1.35 -11.51 -7.56
C GLY A 179 -1.63 -11.61 -6.05
N TRP A 180 -2.70 -12.30 -5.68
CA TRP A 180 -3.04 -12.63 -4.30
C TRP A 180 -2.03 -13.56 -3.63
N MET A 181 -1.40 -14.48 -4.40
CA MET A 181 -0.30 -15.29 -3.87
C MET A 181 0.85 -14.42 -3.36
N ALA A 182 1.20 -13.36 -4.08
CA ALA A 182 2.23 -12.43 -3.63
C ALA A 182 1.83 -11.71 -2.33
N VAL A 183 0.56 -11.31 -2.17
CA VAL A 183 0.05 -10.71 -0.93
C VAL A 183 0.13 -11.70 0.23
N VAL A 184 -0.35 -12.94 0.04
CA VAL A 184 -0.29 -13.99 1.06
C VAL A 184 1.15 -14.28 1.46
N LEU A 185 2.04 -14.42 0.48
CA LEU A 185 3.47 -14.64 0.74
C LEU A 185 4.09 -13.46 1.51
N THR A 186 3.77 -12.22 1.14
CA THR A 186 4.24 -11.02 1.86
C THR A 186 3.69 -10.99 3.29
N ALA A 187 2.41 -11.31 3.48
CA ALA A 187 1.77 -11.33 4.79
C ALA A 187 2.36 -12.37 5.74
N ILE A 188 2.97 -13.43 5.21
CA ILE A 188 3.64 -14.48 5.99
C ILE A 188 5.12 -14.14 6.18
N LEU A 189 5.83 -13.80 5.10
CA LEU A 189 7.29 -13.60 5.13
C LEU A 189 7.70 -12.35 5.91
N VAL A 190 6.97 -11.25 5.77
CA VAL A 190 7.34 -9.99 6.44
C VAL A 190 7.30 -10.11 7.95
N PRO A 191 6.23 -10.61 8.60
CA PRO A 191 6.24 -10.82 10.04
C PRO A 191 7.34 -11.77 10.51
N ILE A 192 7.58 -12.87 9.80
CA ILE A 192 8.66 -13.82 10.15
C ILE A 192 10.01 -13.12 10.13
N LEU A 193 10.32 -12.40 9.05
CA LEU A 193 11.59 -11.70 8.89
C LEU A 193 11.78 -10.62 9.96
N VAL A 194 10.74 -9.84 10.24
CA VAL A 194 10.77 -8.82 11.30
C VAL A 194 10.93 -9.46 12.67
N GLY A 195 10.24 -10.57 12.95
CA GLY A 195 10.38 -11.32 14.21
C GLY A 195 11.82 -11.83 14.42
N ILE A 196 12.45 -12.34 13.36
CA ILE A 196 13.86 -12.73 13.39
C ILE A 196 14.74 -11.52 13.71
N ILE A 197 14.55 -10.39 13.06
CA ILE A 197 15.31 -9.16 13.31
C ILE A 197 15.12 -8.72 14.77
N CYS A 198 13.90 -8.67 15.27
CA CYS A 198 13.63 -8.30 16.67
C CYS A 198 14.34 -9.22 17.66
N ARG A 199 14.41 -10.52 17.36
CA ARG A 199 15.06 -11.53 18.19
C ARG A 199 16.59 -11.36 18.25
N PHE A 200 17.19 -10.98 17.12
CA PHE A 200 18.65 -10.79 17.03
C PHE A 200 19.11 -9.39 17.43
N MET A 201 18.23 -8.40 17.48
CA MET A 201 18.57 -7.01 17.78
C MET A 201 19.33 -6.84 19.12
N PRO A 202 18.93 -7.45 20.24
CA PRO A 202 19.69 -7.34 21.49
C PRO A 202 21.14 -7.85 21.36
N ASN A 203 21.36 -8.96 20.64
CA ASN A 203 22.69 -9.52 20.43
C ASN A 203 23.57 -8.59 19.57
N ILE A 204 22.98 -7.96 18.55
CA ILE A 204 23.68 -6.97 17.71
C ILE A 204 24.10 -5.77 18.57
N LEU A 205 23.20 -5.28 19.42
CA LEU A 205 23.50 -4.14 20.31
C LEU A 205 24.58 -4.49 21.33
N GLN A 206 24.57 -5.70 21.90
CA GLN A 206 25.64 -6.17 22.79
C GLN A 206 26.99 -6.27 22.06
N PHE A 207 26.98 -6.73 20.80
CA PHE A 207 28.18 -6.77 19.98
C PHE A 207 28.75 -5.36 19.73
N VAL A 208 27.88 -4.39 19.43
CA VAL A 208 28.25 -2.98 19.25
C VAL A 208 28.83 -2.42 20.55
N ASP A 209 28.23 -2.70 21.70
CA ASP A 209 28.72 -2.26 23.03
C ASP A 209 30.12 -2.82 23.33
N ALA A 210 30.34 -4.11 23.01
CA ALA A 210 31.66 -4.75 23.15
C ALA A 210 32.71 -4.12 22.22
N ILE A 211 32.37 -3.76 20.98
CA ILE A 211 33.29 -3.05 20.07
C ILE A 211 33.64 -1.68 20.64
N ILE A 212 32.68 -0.91 21.12
CA ILE A 212 32.92 0.41 21.70
C ILE A 212 33.84 0.27 22.91
N THR A 213 33.60 -0.70 23.79
CA THR A 213 34.46 -0.97 24.95
C THR A 213 35.90 -1.32 24.55
N PHE A 214 36.07 -2.06 23.44
CA PHE A 214 37.39 -2.44 22.94
C PHE A 214 38.20 -1.25 22.39
N PHE A 215 37.52 -0.29 21.76
CA PHE A 215 38.15 0.90 21.17
C PHE A 215 38.14 2.12 22.10
N ALA A 216 37.38 2.11 23.19
CA ALA A 216 37.42 3.17 24.20
C ALA A 216 38.69 2.97 25.04
N PRO A 217 39.60 3.95 25.08
CA PRO A 217 40.82 3.89 25.90
C PRO A 217 40.55 3.96 27.40
#